data_b9cca6a897a40c256ee777c0b6fb3275
#
_entry.id   b9cca6a897a40c256ee777c0b6fb3275
#
_cell.length_a   1.000
_cell.length_b   1.000
_cell.length_c   1.000
_cell.angle_alpha   90.00
_cell.angle_beta   90.00
_cell.angle_gamma   90.00
#
_symmetry.space_group_name_H-M   'P 1'
#
loop_
_entity.id
_entity.type
_entity.pdbx_description
1 polymer ?
#
loop_
_entity_poly.entity_id
_entity_poly.type
_entity_poly.pdbx_seq_one_letter_code
_entity_poly.pdbx_strand_id
1 'polypeptide(L)'
;SYVFQSDKIAHSSYSKALCAAATMVPYTTFSSALDSLVDLCCNPKQTPFYCFVYLADIDSMGHRYGIASDFFSNAVIDCWKLIENHYWTPLRKSGKRIATLFTADHGMSPVDPDKTLYLNNSFPSILPALKKDTQGRILAPSGSCRDLFLHVQEEKLLEIASFLEKKLKGIADVVLTKKMMKEGFFGVASERLQQRIANLVILPYYKEAVWWFEKNRFEQHFFAAHGGLTPQEMESICLFLPHV
;
A
#
# COMPACT_ATOMS: atom_id res chain seq x y z
N SER A 1 22.09 6.94 8.85
CA SER A 1 20.64 6.63 8.85
C SER A 1 20.41 5.24 9.40
N TYR A 2 19.33 5.09 10.16
CA TYR A 2 18.90 3.82 10.75
C TYR A 2 17.47 3.52 10.30
N VAL A 3 17.17 2.24 10.00
CA VAL A 3 15.83 1.77 9.63
C VAL A 3 15.41 0.67 10.59
N PHE A 4 14.37 0.94 11.35
CA PHE A 4 13.76 -0.03 12.26
C PHE A 4 12.60 -0.70 11.53
N GLN A 5 12.67 -2.00 11.36
CA GLN A 5 11.68 -2.78 10.63
C GLN A 5 11.50 -4.15 11.28
N SER A 6 10.28 -4.70 11.21
CA SER A 6 10.02 -6.04 11.73
C SER A 6 11.00 -7.06 11.13
N ASP A 7 11.53 -7.97 11.97
CA ASP A 7 12.43 -9.05 11.58
C ASP A 7 11.88 -9.92 10.44
N LYS A 8 10.56 -10.02 10.33
CA LYS A 8 9.87 -10.76 9.27
C LYS A 8 10.14 -10.22 7.86
N ILE A 9 10.41 -8.90 7.73
CA ILE A 9 10.58 -8.23 6.44
C ILE A 9 11.92 -7.49 6.30
N ALA A 10 12.65 -7.26 7.39
CA ALA A 10 13.90 -6.49 7.41
C ALA A 10 14.97 -7.02 6.44
N HIS A 11 14.98 -8.30 6.17
CA HIS A 11 15.94 -8.96 5.29
C HIS A 11 15.37 -9.36 3.92
N SER A 12 14.16 -8.89 3.57
CA SER A 12 13.57 -9.11 2.25
C SER A 12 14.42 -8.47 1.15
N SER A 13 14.28 -8.96 -0.09
CA SER A 13 14.95 -8.38 -1.25
C SER A 13 14.54 -6.91 -1.48
N TYR A 14 13.29 -6.58 -1.17
CA TYR A 14 12.77 -5.21 -1.25
C TYR A 14 13.45 -4.30 -0.22
N SER A 15 13.46 -4.69 1.07
CA SER A 15 14.11 -3.90 2.11
C SER A 15 15.61 -3.73 1.88
N LYS A 16 16.30 -4.77 1.42
CA LYS A 16 17.72 -4.68 1.05
C LYS A 16 17.99 -3.70 -0.09
N ALA A 17 17.12 -3.66 -1.10
CA ALA A 17 17.29 -2.74 -2.22
C ALA A 17 16.98 -1.29 -1.80
N LEU A 18 15.90 -1.08 -1.07
CA LEU A 18 15.44 0.27 -0.69
C LEU A 18 16.32 0.90 0.40
N CYS A 19 16.78 0.10 1.37
CA CYS A 19 17.49 0.58 2.56
C CYS A 19 19.00 0.30 2.51
N ALA A 20 19.57 0.05 1.33
CA ALA A 20 20.97 -0.39 1.15
C ALA A 20 22.02 0.53 1.79
N ALA A 21 21.74 1.84 1.92
CA ALA A 21 22.64 2.83 2.50
C ALA A 21 22.39 3.11 4.00
N ALA A 22 21.46 2.40 4.62
CA ALA A 22 21.09 2.58 6.02
C ALA A 22 21.47 1.37 6.87
N THR A 23 21.68 1.60 8.17
CA THR A 23 21.83 0.52 9.14
C THR A 23 20.44 -0.06 9.45
N MET A 24 20.21 -1.31 9.08
CA MET A 24 18.99 -2.02 9.40
C MET A 24 19.00 -2.46 10.86
N VAL A 25 17.95 -2.14 11.59
CA VAL A 25 17.71 -2.53 12.99
C VAL A 25 16.42 -3.37 13.03
N PRO A 26 16.51 -4.69 12.91
CA PRO A 26 15.35 -5.56 13.01
C PRO A 26 14.75 -5.55 14.40
N TYR A 27 13.41 -5.66 14.48
CA TYR A 27 12.73 -5.76 15.77
C TYR A 27 11.67 -6.88 15.75
N THR A 28 11.42 -7.47 16.91
CA THR A 28 10.38 -8.49 17.10
C THR A 28 9.06 -7.91 17.60
N THR A 29 9.11 -6.85 18.42
CA THR A 29 7.95 -6.12 18.93
C THR A 29 8.13 -4.62 18.72
N PHE A 30 7.02 -3.90 18.54
CA PHE A 30 7.09 -2.45 18.36
C PHE A 30 7.64 -1.73 19.59
N SER A 31 7.32 -2.20 20.80
CA SER A 31 7.93 -1.68 22.03
C SER A 31 9.45 -1.80 22.04
N SER A 32 10.00 -2.97 21.64
CA SER A 32 11.46 -3.15 21.59
C SER A 32 12.12 -2.25 20.53
N ALA A 33 11.43 -1.95 19.43
CA ALA A 33 11.91 -0.97 18.46
C ALA A 33 12.00 0.43 19.07
N LEU A 34 10.96 0.85 19.80
CA LEU A 34 10.92 2.16 20.44
C LEU A 34 11.97 2.30 21.55
N ASP A 35 12.17 1.26 22.38
CA ASP A 35 13.21 1.24 23.40
C ASP A 35 14.60 1.39 22.75
N SER A 36 14.90 0.62 21.72
CA SER A 36 16.17 0.71 20.98
C SER A 36 16.37 2.07 20.29
N LEU A 37 15.27 2.67 19.80
CA LEU A 37 15.31 4.02 19.22
C LEU A 37 15.66 5.06 20.28
N VAL A 38 15.07 4.98 21.48
CA VAL A 38 15.36 5.88 22.60
C VAL A 38 16.82 5.74 23.04
N ASP A 39 17.33 4.52 23.18
CA ASP A 39 18.74 4.26 23.50
C ASP A 39 19.67 4.91 22.48
N LEU A 40 19.35 4.79 21.20
CA LEU A 40 20.10 5.43 20.12
C LEU A 40 20.04 6.96 20.22
N CYS A 41 18.87 7.54 20.48
CA CYS A 41 18.67 8.99 20.65
C CYS A 41 19.41 9.54 21.86
N CYS A 42 19.51 8.79 22.94
CA CYS A 42 20.16 9.19 24.16
C CYS A 42 21.68 8.97 24.17
N ASN A 43 22.24 8.27 23.17
CA ASN A 43 23.66 8.00 23.11
C ASN A 43 24.48 9.31 22.92
N PRO A 44 25.38 9.67 23.86
CA PRO A 44 26.13 10.93 23.79
C PRO A 44 27.16 11.00 22.65
N LYS A 45 27.52 9.87 22.07
CA LYS A 45 28.49 9.80 20.95
C LYS A 45 27.85 9.95 19.58
N GLN A 46 26.52 10.03 19.48
CA GLN A 46 25.83 10.17 18.19
C GLN A 46 25.88 11.63 17.71
N THR A 47 26.36 11.80 16.50
CA THR A 47 26.21 13.05 15.71
C THR A 47 24.80 13.09 15.10
N PRO A 48 24.38 14.19 14.46
CA PRO A 48 23.06 14.25 13.80
C PRO A 48 22.79 13.02 12.94
N PHE A 49 21.65 12.38 13.14
CA PHE A 49 21.26 11.14 12.47
C PHE A 49 19.78 11.18 12.09
N TYR A 50 19.40 10.28 11.20
CA TYR A 50 18.02 10.06 10.80
C TYR A 50 17.61 8.64 11.14
N CYS A 51 16.43 8.48 11.75
CA CYS A 51 15.80 7.21 12.01
C CYS A 51 14.47 7.12 11.28
N PHE A 52 14.24 5.99 10.63
CA PHE A 52 12.95 5.62 10.06
C PHE A 52 12.44 4.37 10.79
N VAL A 53 11.27 4.47 11.39
CA VAL A 53 10.61 3.34 12.06
C VAL A 53 9.37 2.96 11.26
N TYR A 54 9.34 1.75 10.72
CA TYR A 54 8.23 1.25 9.93
C TYR A 54 7.38 0.29 10.75
N LEU A 55 6.10 0.57 10.87
CA LEU A 55 5.10 -0.23 11.55
C LEU A 55 4.01 -0.66 10.55
N ALA A 56 3.89 -1.98 10.30
CA ALA A 56 2.89 -2.56 9.40
C ALA A 56 1.60 -3.03 10.11
N ASP A 57 1.59 -3.03 11.45
CA ASP A 57 0.51 -3.67 12.20
C ASP A 57 -0.84 -2.97 12.01
N ILE A 58 -0.85 -1.63 11.92
CA ILE A 58 -2.08 -0.85 11.74
C ILE A 58 -2.71 -1.17 10.39
N ASP A 59 -1.92 -1.19 9.32
CA ASP A 59 -2.36 -1.57 7.98
C ASP A 59 -2.93 -3.00 7.98
N SER A 60 -2.20 -3.94 8.55
CA SER A 60 -2.63 -5.35 8.66
C SER A 60 -3.95 -5.52 9.42
N MET A 61 -4.18 -4.74 10.48
CA MET A 61 -5.43 -4.73 11.22
C MET A 61 -6.58 -4.15 10.40
N GLY A 62 -6.30 -3.06 9.64
CA GLY A 62 -7.27 -2.48 8.70
C GLY A 62 -7.72 -3.50 7.65
N HIS A 63 -6.78 -4.18 7.00
CA HIS A 63 -7.08 -5.24 6.04
C HIS A 63 -7.94 -6.34 6.65
N ARG A 64 -7.55 -6.85 7.80
CA ARG A 64 -8.14 -8.04 8.41
C ARG A 64 -9.53 -7.80 9.01
N TYR A 65 -9.74 -6.66 9.64
CA TYR A 65 -10.93 -6.41 10.43
C TYR A 65 -11.77 -5.23 9.94
N GLY A 66 -11.27 -4.48 8.96
CA GLY A 66 -11.89 -3.25 8.47
C GLY A 66 -11.60 -2.05 9.37
N ILE A 67 -11.47 -0.88 8.75
CA ILE A 67 -11.11 0.38 9.43
C ILE A 67 -12.21 0.94 10.35
N ALA A 68 -13.44 0.46 10.25
CA ALA A 68 -14.56 0.85 11.11
C ALA A 68 -14.76 -0.09 12.31
N SER A 69 -13.89 -1.09 12.50
CA SER A 69 -14.01 -2.07 13.57
C SER A 69 -13.39 -1.57 14.88
N ASP A 70 -13.92 -2.08 16.02
CA ASP A 70 -13.31 -1.86 17.33
C ASP A 70 -11.89 -2.44 17.40
N PHE A 71 -11.62 -3.55 16.68
CA PHE A 71 -10.27 -4.14 16.61
C PHE A 71 -9.27 -3.16 16.01
N PHE A 72 -9.63 -2.48 14.93
CA PHE A 72 -8.77 -1.45 14.33
C PHE A 72 -8.59 -0.26 15.25
N SER A 73 -9.68 0.26 15.81
CA SER A 73 -9.65 1.40 16.73
C SER A 73 -8.77 1.12 17.97
N ASN A 74 -8.93 -0.07 18.56
CA ASN A 74 -8.11 -0.49 19.69
C ASN A 74 -6.63 -0.65 19.31
N ALA A 75 -6.31 -1.20 18.13
CA ALA A 75 -4.93 -1.30 17.66
C ALA A 75 -4.26 0.06 17.51
N VAL A 76 -4.98 1.07 17.00
CA VAL A 76 -4.48 2.47 16.94
C VAL A 76 -4.24 3.03 18.32
N ILE A 77 -5.19 2.87 19.25
CA ILE A 77 -5.07 3.33 20.64
C ILE A 77 -3.88 2.67 21.34
N ASP A 78 -3.71 1.37 21.17
CA ASP A 78 -2.60 0.63 21.82
C ASP A 78 -1.26 0.99 21.20
N CYS A 79 -1.20 1.25 19.90
CA CYS A 79 -0.02 1.80 19.24
C CYS A 79 0.39 3.15 19.87
N TRP A 80 -0.55 4.07 20.08
CA TRP A 80 -0.27 5.35 20.72
C TRP A 80 0.17 5.22 22.18
N LYS A 81 -0.39 4.28 22.96
CA LYS A 81 0.08 3.97 24.31
C LYS A 81 1.54 3.46 24.32
N LEU A 82 1.90 2.62 23.36
CA LEU A 82 3.29 2.16 23.23
C LEU A 82 4.22 3.33 22.90
N ILE A 83 3.85 4.21 21.97
CA ILE A 83 4.62 5.41 21.64
C ILE A 83 4.77 6.33 22.86
N GLU A 84 3.70 6.57 23.61
CA GLU A 84 3.76 7.40 24.82
C GLU A 84 4.70 6.80 25.88
N ASN A 85 4.59 5.49 26.12
CA ASN A 85 5.33 4.84 27.20
C ASN A 85 6.80 4.54 26.86
N HIS A 86 7.08 4.11 25.63
CA HIS A 86 8.39 3.62 25.19
C HIS A 86 9.20 4.64 24.39
N TYR A 87 8.59 5.74 23.94
CA TYR A 87 9.27 6.76 23.15
C TYR A 87 9.16 8.15 23.79
N TRP A 88 7.98 8.73 23.89
CA TRP A 88 7.83 10.11 24.33
C TRP A 88 8.20 10.35 25.80
N THR A 89 7.68 9.53 26.69
CA THR A 89 7.96 9.70 28.13
C THR A 89 9.45 9.56 28.43
N PRO A 90 10.19 8.56 27.90
CA PRO A 90 11.64 8.48 28.10
C PRO A 90 12.40 9.65 27.47
N LEU A 91 12.05 10.08 26.26
CA LEU A 91 12.73 11.19 25.59
C LEU A 91 12.56 12.51 26.32
N ARG A 92 11.36 12.85 26.79
CA ARG A 92 11.12 14.05 27.60
C ARG A 92 12.01 14.07 28.88
N LYS A 93 12.13 12.91 29.53
CA LYS A 93 13.01 12.77 30.72
C LYS A 93 14.48 12.92 30.38
N SER A 94 14.90 12.57 29.17
CA SER A 94 16.31 12.66 28.74
C SER A 94 16.77 14.08 28.44
N GLY A 95 15.87 15.03 28.24
CA GLY A 95 16.17 16.40 27.82
C GLY A 95 16.80 16.52 26.42
N LYS A 96 16.77 15.47 25.61
CA LYS A 96 17.28 15.49 24.23
C LYS A 96 16.31 16.22 23.29
N ARG A 97 16.87 16.92 22.32
CA ARG A 97 16.09 17.62 21.28
C ARG A 97 15.97 16.74 20.05
N ILE A 98 14.81 16.09 19.90
CA ILE A 98 14.50 15.20 18.79
C ILE A 98 13.32 15.77 18.01
N ALA A 99 13.47 15.94 16.70
CA ALA A 99 12.35 16.24 15.82
C ALA A 99 11.71 14.93 15.36
N THR A 100 10.40 14.83 15.49
CA THR A 100 9.65 13.60 15.16
C THR A 100 8.56 13.91 14.14
N LEU A 101 8.49 13.10 13.09
CA LEU A 101 7.42 13.12 12.10
C LEU A 101 6.68 11.80 12.13
N PHE A 102 5.35 11.85 12.35
CA PHE A 102 4.47 10.72 12.14
C PHE A 102 3.73 10.90 10.82
N THR A 103 3.79 9.89 9.99
CA THR A 103 3.10 9.86 8.71
C THR A 103 2.69 8.42 8.38
N ALA A 104 1.85 8.25 7.38
CA ALA A 104 1.58 6.95 6.77
C ALA A 104 1.78 7.04 5.25
N ASP A 105 2.03 5.92 4.62
CA ASP A 105 2.24 5.82 3.18
C ASP A 105 0.94 5.96 2.38
N HIS A 106 -0.19 5.57 2.97
CA HIS A 106 -1.53 5.66 2.39
C HIS A 106 -2.61 5.62 3.48
N GLY A 107 -3.83 5.92 3.10
CA GLY A 107 -5.03 5.58 3.86
C GLY A 107 -5.66 4.28 3.33
N MET A 108 -6.95 4.04 3.63
CA MET A 108 -7.65 2.82 3.22
C MET A 108 -9.10 3.10 2.86
N SER A 109 -9.62 2.31 1.91
CA SER A 109 -11.06 2.21 1.62
C SER A 109 -11.63 0.95 2.26
N PRO A 110 -12.76 1.01 2.99
CA PRO A 110 -13.47 -0.21 3.36
C PRO A 110 -13.89 -0.94 2.09
N VAL A 111 -13.83 -2.27 2.11
CA VAL A 111 -14.32 -3.13 1.04
C VAL A 111 -15.10 -4.29 1.67
N ASP A 112 -15.98 -4.89 0.88
CA ASP A 112 -16.78 -6.05 1.30
C ASP A 112 -16.34 -7.26 0.45
N PRO A 113 -15.70 -8.28 1.04
CA PRO A 113 -15.28 -9.46 0.30
C PRO A 113 -16.41 -10.13 -0.48
N ASP A 114 -17.63 -10.16 0.10
CA ASP A 114 -18.80 -10.82 -0.50
C ASP A 114 -19.39 -10.01 -1.67
N LYS A 115 -19.06 -8.72 -1.77
CA LYS A 115 -19.49 -7.82 -2.85
C LYS A 115 -18.42 -7.53 -3.88
N THR A 116 -17.23 -8.12 -3.72
CA THR A 116 -16.14 -7.93 -4.69
C THR A 116 -16.55 -8.40 -6.08
N LEU A 117 -16.51 -7.50 -7.05
CA LEU A 117 -16.78 -7.84 -8.44
C LEU A 117 -15.55 -8.52 -9.05
N TYR A 118 -15.66 -9.81 -9.31
CA TYR A 118 -14.62 -10.56 -10.00
C TYR A 118 -14.80 -10.43 -11.52
N LEU A 119 -13.90 -9.67 -12.14
CA LEU A 119 -14.02 -9.22 -13.52
C LEU A 119 -14.14 -10.37 -14.52
N ASN A 120 -13.28 -11.39 -14.38
CA ASN A 120 -13.27 -12.56 -15.26
C ASN A 120 -14.50 -13.46 -15.12
N ASN A 121 -15.12 -13.51 -13.93
CA ASN A 121 -16.35 -14.24 -13.70
C ASN A 121 -17.58 -13.46 -14.20
N SER A 122 -17.60 -12.16 -13.95
CA SER A 122 -18.71 -11.28 -14.32
C SER A 122 -18.76 -10.98 -15.81
N PHE A 123 -17.60 -10.90 -16.46
CA PHE A 123 -17.48 -10.55 -17.88
C PHE A 123 -16.53 -11.48 -18.64
N PRO A 124 -16.84 -12.79 -18.75
CA PRO A 124 -15.95 -13.75 -19.42
C PRO A 124 -15.71 -13.43 -20.90
N SER A 125 -16.57 -12.62 -21.52
CA SER A 125 -16.43 -12.17 -22.90
C SER A 125 -15.19 -11.33 -23.18
N ILE A 126 -14.55 -10.74 -22.15
CA ILE A 126 -13.30 -9.98 -22.30
C ILE A 126 -12.06 -10.87 -22.42
N LEU A 127 -12.12 -12.12 -21.95
CA LEU A 127 -10.95 -12.99 -21.84
C LEU A 127 -10.23 -13.22 -23.19
N PRO A 128 -10.91 -13.39 -24.33
CA PRO A 128 -10.25 -13.53 -25.63
C PRO A 128 -9.46 -12.30 -26.08
N ALA A 129 -9.81 -11.11 -25.56
CA ALA A 129 -9.16 -9.85 -25.90
C ALA A 129 -7.94 -9.54 -25.01
N LEU A 130 -7.65 -10.34 -23.98
CA LEU A 130 -6.49 -10.15 -23.12
C LEU A 130 -5.22 -10.70 -23.77
N LYS A 131 -4.09 -10.05 -23.48
CA LYS A 131 -2.77 -10.52 -23.91
C LYS A 131 -2.43 -11.87 -23.26
N LYS A 132 -1.68 -12.68 -23.97
CA LYS A 132 -1.25 -14.01 -23.53
C LYS A 132 0.27 -14.09 -23.46
N ASP A 133 0.77 -14.95 -22.59
CA ASP A 133 2.17 -15.31 -22.53
C ASP A 133 2.58 -16.24 -23.70
N THR A 134 3.85 -16.60 -23.76
CA THR A 134 4.40 -17.49 -24.78
C THR A 134 3.82 -18.93 -24.74
N GLN A 135 3.11 -19.28 -23.65
CA GLN A 135 2.46 -20.57 -23.49
C GLN A 135 0.94 -20.50 -23.78
N GLY A 136 0.45 -19.34 -24.25
CA GLY A 136 -0.95 -19.13 -24.56
C GLY A 136 -1.86 -18.85 -23.35
N ARG A 137 -1.31 -18.69 -22.15
CA ARG A 137 -2.07 -18.35 -20.93
C ARG A 137 -2.28 -16.84 -20.86
N ILE A 138 -3.46 -16.43 -20.41
CA ILE A 138 -3.76 -15.01 -20.17
C ILE A 138 -2.73 -14.43 -19.19
N LEU A 139 -2.16 -13.27 -19.54
CA LEU A 139 -1.32 -12.52 -18.61
C LEU A 139 -2.17 -12.11 -17.41
N ALA A 140 -1.75 -12.56 -16.23
CA ALA A 140 -2.44 -12.20 -15.00
C ALA A 140 -2.48 -10.68 -14.85
N PRO A 141 -3.61 -10.11 -14.43
CA PRO A 141 -3.68 -8.71 -14.04
C PRO A 141 -2.68 -8.40 -12.92
N SER A 142 -2.28 -7.14 -12.83
CA SER A 142 -1.46 -6.62 -11.73
C SER A 142 -2.23 -5.57 -10.92
N GLY A 143 -1.65 -5.11 -9.82
CA GLY A 143 -2.29 -4.20 -8.89
C GLY A 143 -3.04 -4.91 -7.76
N SER A 144 -4.13 -4.32 -7.33
CA SER A 144 -4.98 -4.78 -6.23
C SER A 144 -6.47 -4.73 -6.61
N CYS A 145 -7.35 -5.05 -5.67
CA CYS A 145 -8.79 -4.89 -5.88
C CYS A 145 -9.23 -3.40 -5.95
N ARG A 146 -8.28 -2.46 -5.75
CA ARG A 146 -8.50 -1.01 -5.81
C ARG A 146 -7.86 -0.35 -7.03
N ASP A 147 -6.97 -1.07 -7.75
CA ASP A 147 -6.24 -0.60 -8.93
C ASP A 147 -5.91 -1.77 -9.85
N LEU A 148 -6.90 -2.33 -10.52
CA LEU A 148 -6.73 -3.53 -11.35
C LEU A 148 -6.21 -3.18 -12.75
N PHE A 149 -4.97 -3.57 -13.06
CA PHE A 149 -4.33 -3.34 -14.36
C PHE A 149 -4.48 -4.55 -15.28
N LEU A 150 -5.02 -4.33 -16.49
CA LEU A 150 -5.28 -5.34 -17.50
C LEU A 150 -4.39 -5.18 -18.73
N HIS A 151 -3.80 -6.29 -19.15
CA HIS A 151 -3.07 -6.39 -20.41
C HIS A 151 -4.03 -6.75 -21.55
N VAL A 152 -4.54 -5.76 -22.28
CA VAL A 152 -5.47 -5.91 -23.39
C VAL A 152 -4.70 -5.87 -24.72
N GLN A 153 -5.09 -6.70 -25.70
CA GLN A 153 -4.55 -6.64 -27.07
C GLN A 153 -4.80 -5.25 -27.67
N GLU A 154 -3.82 -4.68 -28.35
CA GLU A 154 -3.87 -3.27 -28.78
C GLU A 154 -5.07 -2.98 -29.71
N GLU A 155 -5.38 -3.89 -30.61
CA GLU A 155 -6.51 -3.81 -31.53
C GLU A 155 -7.88 -3.91 -30.85
N LYS A 156 -7.92 -4.45 -29.63
CA LYS A 156 -9.13 -4.60 -28.80
C LYS A 156 -9.27 -3.56 -27.70
N LEU A 157 -8.24 -2.74 -27.47
CA LEU A 157 -8.12 -1.90 -26.31
C LEU A 157 -9.31 -0.93 -26.13
N LEU A 158 -9.67 -0.20 -27.19
CA LEU A 158 -10.76 0.77 -27.13
C LEU A 158 -12.14 0.12 -27.02
N GLU A 159 -12.33 -1.05 -27.67
CA GLU A 159 -13.56 -1.83 -27.56
C GLU A 159 -13.77 -2.30 -26.11
N ILE A 160 -12.74 -2.89 -25.50
CA ILE A 160 -12.79 -3.38 -24.11
C ILE A 160 -12.93 -2.23 -23.12
N ALA A 161 -12.20 -1.13 -23.29
CA ALA A 161 -12.34 0.05 -22.44
C ALA A 161 -13.78 0.57 -22.43
N SER A 162 -14.37 0.80 -23.62
CA SER A 162 -15.76 1.28 -23.73
C SER A 162 -16.78 0.28 -23.18
N PHE A 163 -16.55 -1.02 -23.37
CA PHE A 163 -17.40 -2.06 -22.80
C PHE A 163 -17.37 -2.00 -21.26
N LEU A 164 -16.17 -1.96 -20.66
CA LEU A 164 -16.00 -1.93 -19.21
C LEU A 164 -16.48 -0.63 -18.59
N GLU A 165 -16.28 0.53 -19.23
CA GLU A 165 -16.86 1.81 -18.78
C GLU A 165 -18.38 1.73 -18.61
N LYS A 166 -19.08 1.11 -19.55
CA LYS A 166 -20.53 0.92 -19.47
C LYS A 166 -20.92 -0.04 -18.36
N LYS A 167 -20.18 -1.15 -18.22
CA LYS A 167 -20.50 -2.21 -17.24
C LYS A 167 -20.15 -1.83 -15.80
N LEU A 168 -19.11 -1.04 -15.61
CA LEU A 168 -18.63 -0.59 -14.30
C LEU A 168 -19.12 0.81 -13.93
N LYS A 169 -20.11 1.34 -14.67
CA LYS A 169 -20.70 2.65 -14.35
C LYS A 169 -21.23 2.68 -12.92
N GLY A 170 -20.75 3.64 -12.12
CA GLY A 170 -21.08 3.78 -10.70
C GLY A 170 -20.28 2.86 -9.75
N ILE A 171 -19.38 2.03 -10.29
CA ILE A 171 -18.53 1.12 -9.53
C ILE A 171 -17.05 1.55 -9.64
N ALA A 172 -16.58 1.85 -10.86
CA ALA A 172 -15.17 2.17 -11.11
C ALA A 172 -15.00 3.06 -12.34
N ASP A 173 -13.91 3.82 -12.35
CA ASP A 173 -13.38 4.42 -13.58
C ASP A 173 -12.54 3.40 -14.35
N VAL A 174 -12.62 3.48 -15.68
CA VAL A 174 -11.81 2.67 -16.59
C VAL A 174 -10.92 3.61 -17.39
N VAL A 175 -9.61 3.52 -17.21
CA VAL A 175 -8.66 4.51 -17.72
C VAL A 175 -7.57 3.84 -18.55
N LEU A 176 -7.23 4.43 -19.69
CA LEU A 176 -6.05 4.03 -20.46
C LEU A 176 -4.78 4.46 -19.70
N THR A 177 -3.86 3.53 -19.41
CA THR A 177 -2.64 3.85 -18.66
C THR A 177 -1.77 4.88 -19.39
N LYS A 178 -1.80 4.91 -20.72
CA LYS A 178 -1.14 5.92 -21.53
C LYS A 178 -1.62 7.36 -21.21
N LYS A 179 -2.91 7.52 -20.87
CA LYS A 179 -3.46 8.80 -20.42
C LYS A 179 -2.86 9.18 -19.06
N MET A 180 -2.85 8.26 -18.12
CA MET A 180 -2.26 8.50 -16.79
C MET A 180 -0.76 8.83 -16.87
N MET A 181 -0.01 8.15 -17.74
CA MET A 181 1.40 8.48 -18.00
C MET A 181 1.56 9.90 -18.50
N LYS A 182 0.72 10.33 -19.46
CA LYS A 182 0.75 11.68 -20.01
C LYS A 182 0.40 12.75 -18.97
N GLU A 183 -0.48 12.41 -18.03
CA GLU A 183 -0.88 13.27 -16.92
C GLU A 183 0.11 13.25 -15.74
N GLY A 184 1.18 12.47 -15.83
CA GLY A 184 2.27 12.46 -14.85
C GLY A 184 2.06 11.56 -13.63
N PHE A 185 1.02 10.72 -13.59
CA PHE A 185 0.75 9.82 -12.45
C PHE A 185 1.92 8.89 -12.10
N PHE A 186 2.75 8.53 -13.06
CA PHE A 186 3.91 7.66 -12.86
C PHE A 186 5.23 8.43 -12.85
N GLY A 187 5.19 9.77 -12.78
CA GLY A 187 6.37 10.60 -12.92
C GLY A 187 7.06 10.37 -14.26
N VAL A 188 8.40 10.39 -14.27
CA VAL A 188 9.19 10.06 -15.47
C VAL A 188 9.26 8.54 -15.62
N ALA A 189 8.37 8.00 -16.44
CA ALA A 189 8.27 6.56 -16.66
C ALA A 189 9.45 6.05 -17.49
N SER A 190 10.26 5.13 -16.91
CA SER A 190 11.31 4.43 -17.65
C SER A 190 10.72 3.50 -18.72
N GLU A 191 11.49 3.17 -19.76
CA GLU A 191 11.07 2.18 -20.76
C GLU A 191 10.67 0.83 -20.12
N ARG A 192 11.39 0.42 -19.09
CA ARG A 192 11.10 -0.80 -18.35
C ARG A 192 9.72 -0.74 -17.65
N LEU A 193 9.33 0.40 -17.09
CA LEU A 193 8.01 0.58 -16.53
C LEU A 193 6.94 0.53 -17.62
N GLN A 194 7.17 1.26 -18.74
CA GLN A 194 6.23 1.29 -19.88
C GLN A 194 5.97 -0.09 -20.48
N GLN A 195 6.99 -0.96 -20.50
CA GLN A 195 6.86 -2.35 -20.96
C GLN A 195 6.11 -3.26 -19.99
N ARG A 196 6.14 -2.95 -18.69
CA ARG A 196 5.56 -3.78 -17.62
C ARG A 196 4.17 -3.37 -17.21
N ILE A 197 3.86 -2.08 -17.31
CA ILE A 197 2.53 -1.58 -16.97
C ILE A 197 1.54 -2.04 -18.03
N ALA A 198 0.39 -2.50 -17.59
CA ALA A 198 -0.70 -2.85 -18.49
C ALA A 198 -1.25 -1.61 -19.20
N ASN A 199 -2.03 -1.78 -20.25
CA ASN A 199 -2.55 -0.67 -21.05
C ASN A 199 -3.93 -0.16 -20.63
N LEU A 200 -4.61 -0.87 -19.72
CA LEU A 200 -5.90 -0.47 -19.15
C LEU A 200 -5.86 -0.64 -17.63
N VAL A 201 -6.42 0.31 -16.89
CA VAL A 201 -6.58 0.22 -15.43
C VAL A 201 -8.03 0.48 -15.05
N ILE A 202 -8.51 -0.26 -14.05
CA ILE A 202 -9.81 -0.10 -13.42
C ILE A 202 -9.56 0.44 -12.02
N LEU A 203 -10.17 1.58 -11.70
CA LEU A 203 -10.02 2.31 -10.43
C LEU A 203 -11.39 2.37 -9.73
N PRO A 204 -11.67 1.43 -8.81
CA PRO A 204 -12.94 1.40 -8.10
C PRO A 204 -13.18 2.65 -7.25
N TYR A 205 -14.44 3.06 -7.15
CA TYR A 205 -14.86 4.13 -6.27
C TYR A 205 -14.81 3.71 -4.79
N TYR A 206 -14.94 4.67 -3.90
CA TYR A 206 -14.97 4.42 -2.46
C TYR A 206 -15.94 3.31 -2.08
N LYS A 207 -15.46 2.33 -1.31
CA LYS A 207 -16.15 1.10 -0.89
C LYS A 207 -16.35 0.03 -1.96
N GLU A 208 -16.03 0.30 -3.21
CA GLU A 208 -16.13 -0.69 -4.28
C GLU A 208 -14.83 -1.49 -4.40
N ALA A 209 -14.93 -2.72 -4.89
CA ALA A 209 -13.78 -3.58 -5.17
C ALA A 209 -13.98 -4.33 -6.48
N VAL A 210 -13.01 -4.24 -7.38
CA VAL A 210 -12.97 -5.00 -8.63
C VAL A 210 -11.70 -5.82 -8.65
N TRP A 211 -11.83 -7.13 -8.74
CA TRP A 211 -10.69 -8.03 -8.68
C TRP A 211 -10.72 -9.10 -9.77
N TRP A 212 -9.69 -9.91 -9.80
CA TRP A 212 -9.58 -11.10 -10.62
C TRP A 212 -9.76 -12.33 -9.76
N PHE A 213 -10.55 -13.30 -10.20
CA PHE A 213 -10.73 -14.55 -9.47
C PHE A 213 -9.79 -15.64 -9.97
N GLU A 214 -9.02 -16.22 -9.08
CA GLU A 214 -8.30 -17.47 -9.28
C GLU A 214 -8.25 -18.21 -7.95
N LYS A 215 -8.89 -19.36 -7.90
CA LYS A 215 -9.05 -20.13 -6.65
C LYS A 215 -7.71 -20.38 -5.96
N ASN A 216 -7.66 -20.13 -4.65
CA ASN A 216 -6.48 -20.23 -3.79
C ASN A 216 -5.31 -19.29 -4.17
N ARG A 217 -5.54 -18.30 -5.03
CA ARG A 217 -4.49 -17.36 -5.44
C ARG A 217 -4.95 -15.91 -5.43
N PHE A 218 -6.07 -15.61 -6.09
CA PHE A 218 -6.64 -14.27 -6.16
C PHE A 218 -8.09 -14.32 -5.65
N GLU A 219 -8.22 -14.39 -4.34
CA GLU A 219 -9.49 -14.32 -3.63
C GLU A 219 -9.45 -13.15 -2.67
N GLN A 220 -10.51 -12.36 -2.62
CA GLN A 220 -10.60 -11.23 -1.71
C GLN A 220 -11.12 -11.71 -0.35
N HIS A 221 -10.33 -11.44 0.70
CA HIS A 221 -10.66 -11.78 2.09
C HIS A 221 -10.55 -10.58 3.02
N PHE A 222 -10.18 -9.40 2.49
CA PHE A 222 -9.94 -8.20 3.27
C PHE A 222 -11.20 -7.37 3.41
N PHE A 223 -11.35 -6.71 4.56
CA PHE A 223 -12.45 -5.79 4.89
C PHE A 223 -12.07 -4.31 4.67
N ALA A 224 -10.81 -4.03 4.41
CA ALA A 224 -10.34 -2.77 3.85
C ALA A 224 -9.16 -3.01 2.92
N ALA A 225 -8.97 -2.14 1.95
CA ALA A 225 -7.89 -2.22 0.98
C ALA A 225 -7.44 -0.82 0.57
N HIS A 226 -6.30 -0.75 -0.10
CA HIS A 226 -5.70 0.47 -0.62
C HIS A 226 -5.09 0.22 -2.01
N GLY A 227 -4.60 1.28 -2.65
CA GLY A 227 -4.02 1.24 -4.00
C GLY A 227 -4.82 2.03 -5.01
N GLY A 228 -6.06 2.40 -4.70
CA GLY A 228 -6.89 3.28 -5.51
C GLY A 228 -6.53 4.76 -5.35
N LEU A 229 -7.29 5.62 -6.04
CA LEU A 229 -7.07 7.06 -6.07
C LEU A 229 -8.17 7.84 -5.32
N THR A 230 -8.92 7.20 -4.44
CA THR A 230 -9.91 7.92 -3.63
C THR A 230 -9.22 8.77 -2.56
N PRO A 231 -9.82 9.89 -2.13
CA PRO A 231 -9.25 10.73 -1.06
C PRO A 231 -8.90 9.90 0.18
N GLN A 232 -9.73 8.93 0.56
CA GLN A 232 -9.53 8.08 1.73
C GLN A 232 -8.30 7.18 1.64
N GLU A 233 -7.81 6.91 0.43
CA GLU A 233 -6.59 6.13 0.18
C GLU A 233 -5.37 7.02 -0.02
N MET A 234 -5.56 8.20 -0.64
CA MET A 234 -4.48 9.11 -1.02
C MET A 234 -4.10 10.10 0.09
N GLU A 235 -5.06 10.48 0.94
CA GLU A 235 -4.79 11.37 2.05
C GLU A 235 -4.16 10.60 3.22
N SER A 236 -3.13 11.17 3.81
CA SER A 236 -2.37 10.59 4.91
C SER A 236 -2.17 11.58 6.03
N ILE A 237 -1.81 11.09 7.21
CA ILE A 237 -1.47 11.95 8.34
C ILE A 237 -0.08 12.57 8.17
N CYS A 238 0.08 13.78 8.68
CA CYS A 238 1.38 14.45 8.80
C CYS A 238 1.41 15.22 10.12
N LEU A 239 1.94 14.58 11.16
CA LEU A 239 2.11 15.20 12.49
C LEU A 239 3.59 15.44 12.74
N PHE A 240 3.99 16.71 12.74
CA PHE A 240 5.37 17.12 13.02
C PHE A 240 5.50 17.71 14.42
N LEU A 241 6.41 17.16 15.20
CA LEU A 241 6.78 17.60 16.54
C LEU A 241 8.23 18.06 16.51
N PRO A 242 8.50 19.37 16.59
CA PRO A 242 9.84 19.92 16.44
C PRO A 242 10.78 19.56 17.60
N HIS A 243 10.23 19.33 18.78
CA HIS A 243 10.98 18.91 19.98
C HIS A 243 10.09 18.04 20.86
N VAL A 244 10.58 16.88 21.19
CA VAL A 244 9.97 15.97 22.15
C VAL A 244 10.76 16.03 23.45
#